data_261edcb216d269c5d2052925cd4abe70
#
_entry.id   261edcb216d269c5d2052925cd4abe70
#
_cell.length_a   1.000
_cell.length_b   1.000
_cell.length_c   1.000
_cell.angle_alpha   90.00
_cell.angle_beta   90.00
_cell.angle_gamma   90.00
#
_symmetry.space_group_name_H-M   'P 1'
#
loop_
_entity.id
_entity.type
_entity.pdbx_description
1 polymer ?
#
loop_
_entity_poly.entity_id
_entity_poly.type
_entity_poly.pdbx_seq_one_letter_code
_entity_poly.pdbx_strand_id
1 'polypeptide(L)'
;MATQADIESHYDVDNDFFALFLDEKYLGYTCGIWDKATNLEQSQVDKFKRLCDYANIQPGDKVMDVGCGWGGLLRFIADKYAGTKAHGVTLSSNQAEYINNLHEANVSADNCSWEDYAQPEQKYDAIVSVCALEHFATYEDNLANRQREIYKIFFDWCLSVSTPDAQIGLQSIVITRAPNNLAELRGAKYLQEKVFPGSALSCISDIQAAIVDKYEILAVNRIGLDYVRTLAEWKKRLVHNKAIVVSRYGQALFDHYITYFDGATHCFENGYWDVYQASLKRAKSVRVLSD
;
A
#
# COMPACT_ATOMS: atom_id res chain seq x y z
N MET A 1 14.69 3.38 4.88
CA MET A 1 13.46 3.79 4.16
C MET A 1 13.83 4.15 2.74
N ALA A 2 12.98 3.82 1.75
CA ALA A 2 13.11 4.37 0.41
C ALA A 2 13.14 5.91 0.52
N THR A 3 14.02 6.54 -0.26
CA THR A 3 14.11 8.01 -0.27
C THR A 3 12.94 8.59 -1.05
N GLN A 4 12.68 9.89 -0.83
CA GLN A 4 11.71 10.63 -1.66
C GLN A 4 12.04 10.47 -3.15
N ALA A 5 13.32 10.56 -3.54
CA ALA A 5 13.76 10.38 -4.92
C ALA A 5 13.48 8.97 -5.49
N ASP A 6 13.57 7.91 -4.67
CA ASP A 6 13.22 6.54 -5.09
C ASP A 6 11.72 6.43 -5.39
N ILE A 7 10.89 6.99 -4.53
CA ILE A 7 9.43 7.02 -4.69
C ILE A 7 9.05 7.88 -5.89
N GLU A 8 9.57 9.09 -5.99
CA GLU A 8 9.33 10.00 -7.12
C GLU A 8 9.73 9.34 -8.44
N SER A 9 10.86 8.62 -8.52
CA SER A 9 11.29 7.96 -9.76
C SER A 9 10.28 6.94 -10.32
N HIS A 10 9.48 6.33 -9.46
CA HIS A 10 8.44 5.38 -9.86
C HIS A 10 7.06 6.04 -10.06
N TYR A 11 6.71 7.02 -9.23
CA TYR A 11 5.37 7.61 -9.18
C TYR A 11 5.25 8.99 -9.84
N ASP A 12 6.36 9.66 -10.19
CA ASP A 12 6.38 10.98 -10.86
C ASP A 12 6.25 10.91 -12.38
N VAL A 13 5.92 9.74 -12.92
CA VAL A 13 5.25 9.72 -14.22
C VAL A 13 3.89 10.41 -14.02
N ASP A 14 3.60 11.40 -14.86
CA ASP A 14 2.39 12.22 -14.84
C ASP A 14 1.12 11.45 -14.38
N ASN A 15 0.30 12.08 -13.53
CA ASN A 15 -0.97 11.50 -13.05
C ASN A 15 -1.87 11.01 -14.19
N ASP A 16 -1.86 11.71 -15.33
CA ASP A 16 -2.60 11.33 -16.55
C ASP A 16 -2.16 9.97 -17.10
N PHE A 17 -0.90 9.58 -16.91
CA PHE A 17 -0.41 8.28 -17.33
C PHE A 17 -1.08 7.15 -16.54
N PHE A 18 -1.15 7.26 -15.22
CA PHE A 18 -1.77 6.25 -14.37
C PHE A 18 -3.28 6.15 -14.60
N ALA A 19 -3.94 7.27 -14.88
CA ALA A 19 -5.36 7.30 -15.23
C ALA A 19 -5.69 6.50 -16.52
N LEU A 20 -4.70 6.22 -17.39
CA LEU A 20 -4.91 5.43 -18.60
C LEU A 20 -5.15 3.93 -18.33
N PHE A 21 -4.81 3.43 -17.15
CA PHE A 21 -4.96 2.00 -16.87
C PHE A 21 -5.52 1.66 -15.47
N LEU A 22 -5.51 2.58 -14.51
CA LEU A 22 -6.13 2.37 -13.20
C LEU A 22 -7.66 2.47 -13.26
N ASP A 23 -8.32 2.20 -12.15
CA ASP A 23 -9.75 2.43 -12.00
C ASP A 23 -10.07 3.94 -12.06
N GLU A 24 -11.17 4.28 -12.72
CA GLU A 24 -11.50 5.68 -13.05
C GLU A 24 -11.78 6.55 -11.83
N LYS A 25 -12.34 5.95 -10.76
CA LYS A 25 -12.84 6.73 -9.63
C LYS A 25 -11.78 7.00 -8.58
N TYR A 26 -11.03 5.98 -8.19
CA TYR A 26 -10.17 6.05 -7.02
C TYR A 26 -8.68 5.93 -7.33
N LEU A 27 -8.31 5.60 -8.57
CA LEU A 27 -6.93 5.41 -9.01
C LEU A 27 -6.15 4.44 -8.11
N GLY A 28 -6.75 3.30 -7.76
CA GLY A 28 -6.15 2.32 -6.88
C GLY A 28 -5.00 1.56 -7.54
N TYR A 29 -3.75 1.87 -7.18
CA TYR A 29 -2.55 1.25 -7.75
C TYR A 29 -2.01 0.11 -6.90
N THR A 30 -2.90 -0.74 -6.40
CA THR A 30 -2.59 -1.95 -5.62
C THR A 30 -3.57 -3.07 -5.94
N CYS A 31 -3.30 -4.29 -5.48
CA CYS A 31 -4.13 -5.45 -5.68
C CYS A 31 -5.60 -5.21 -5.31
N GLY A 32 -6.52 -5.41 -6.23
CA GLY A 32 -7.97 -5.43 -5.97
C GLY A 32 -8.43 -6.78 -5.40
N ILE A 33 -9.67 -6.89 -4.95
CA ILE A 33 -10.30 -8.14 -4.51
C ILE A 33 -11.28 -8.62 -5.57
N TRP A 34 -11.12 -9.86 -5.99
CA TRP A 34 -11.88 -10.41 -7.11
C TRP A 34 -12.87 -11.52 -6.75
N ASP A 35 -13.16 -11.72 -5.47
CA ASP A 35 -14.10 -12.77 -5.01
C ASP A 35 -15.46 -12.70 -5.72
N LYS A 36 -16.00 -11.47 -5.84
CA LYS A 36 -17.29 -11.20 -6.48
C LYS A 36 -17.20 -10.10 -7.56
N ALA A 37 -16.08 -9.41 -7.65
CA ALA A 37 -15.90 -8.34 -8.61
C ALA A 37 -15.87 -8.88 -10.04
N THR A 38 -16.53 -8.17 -10.96
CA THR A 38 -16.57 -8.48 -12.39
C THR A 38 -15.72 -7.54 -13.23
N ASN A 39 -15.25 -6.43 -12.64
CA ASN A 39 -14.40 -5.43 -13.26
C ASN A 39 -13.42 -4.83 -12.25
N LEU A 40 -12.46 -4.05 -12.73
CA LEU A 40 -11.40 -3.44 -11.92
C LEU A 40 -11.98 -2.48 -10.88
N GLU A 41 -12.96 -1.66 -11.25
CA GLU A 41 -13.60 -0.68 -10.37
C GLU A 41 -14.19 -1.35 -9.13
N GLN A 42 -14.97 -2.42 -9.33
CA GLN A 42 -15.56 -3.15 -8.23
C GLN A 42 -14.50 -3.85 -7.38
N SER A 43 -13.45 -4.40 -7.99
CA SER A 43 -12.36 -5.05 -7.25
C SER A 43 -11.63 -4.09 -6.30
N GLN A 44 -11.45 -2.83 -6.72
CA GLN A 44 -10.86 -1.79 -5.89
C GLN A 44 -11.81 -1.33 -4.77
N VAL A 45 -13.09 -1.18 -5.06
CA VAL A 45 -14.13 -0.89 -4.05
C VAL A 45 -14.20 -1.99 -2.99
N ASP A 46 -14.19 -3.26 -3.39
CA ASP A 46 -14.23 -4.41 -2.46
C ASP A 46 -12.97 -4.46 -1.57
N LYS A 47 -11.80 -4.11 -2.13
CA LYS A 47 -10.56 -3.94 -1.37
C LYS A 47 -10.67 -2.84 -0.32
N PHE A 48 -11.10 -1.66 -0.72
CA PHE A 48 -11.21 -0.52 0.20
C PHE A 48 -12.22 -0.80 1.31
N LYS A 49 -13.37 -1.41 0.95
CA LYS A 49 -14.35 -1.82 1.95
C LYS A 49 -13.75 -2.78 2.97
N ARG A 50 -13.03 -3.83 2.54
CA ARG A 50 -12.41 -4.79 3.46
C ARG A 50 -11.38 -4.12 4.38
N LEU A 51 -10.57 -3.22 3.87
CA LEU A 51 -9.59 -2.50 4.68
C LEU A 51 -10.25 -1.57 5.70
N CYS A 52 -11.36 -0.89 5.33
CA CYS A 52 -12.16 -0.12 6.26
C CYS A 52 -12.80 -1.01 7.35
N ASP A 53 -13.35 -2.16 6.96
CA ASP A 53 -13.90 -3.14 7.90
C ASP A 53 -12.78 -3.65 8.86
N TYR A 54 -11.56 -3.86 8.36
CA TYR A 54 -10.40 -4.30 9.15
C TYR A 54 -9.88 -3.23 10.11
N ALA A 55 -9.92 -1.98 9.72
CA ALA A 55 -9.62 -0.84 10.58
C ALA A 55 -10.78 -0.44 11.49
N ASN A 56 -11.95 -1.12 11.36
CA ASN A 56 -13.19 -0.84 12.10
C ASN A 56 -13.65 0.61 11.99
N ILE A 57 -13.52 1.22 10.80
CA ILE A 57 -13.87 2.63 10.57
C ILE A 57 -15.36 2.85 10.76
N GLN A 58 -15.72 3.87 11.55
CA GLN A 58 -17.08 4.27 11.83
C GLN A 58 -17.36 5.70 11.32
N PRO A 59 -18.63 6.06 11.08
CA PRO A 59 -18.99 7.45 10.80
C PRO A 59 -18.48 8.40 11.88
N GLY A 60 -17.85 9.51 11.45
CA GLY A 60 -17.29 10.52 12.35
C GLY A 60 -15.84 10.30 12.76
N ASP A 61 -15.24 9.15 12.46
CA ASP A 61 -13.85 8.83 12.80
C ASP A 61 -12.85 9.77 12.12
N LYS A 62 -11.70 9.92 12.76
CA LYS A 62 -10.47 10.43 12.15
C LYS A 62 -9.61 9.25 11.70
N VAL A 63 -9.29 9.20 10.43
CA VAL A 63 -8.56 8.10 9.80
C VAL A 63 -7.24 8.58 9.23
N MET A 64 -6.15 7.88 9.53
CA MET A 64 -4.84 8.08 8.91
C MET A 64 -4.61 7.01 7.84
N ASP A 65 -4.20 7.42 6.64
CA ASP A 65 -3.72 6.53 5.57
C ASP A 65 -2.21 6.73 5.36
N VAL A 66 -1.42 5.71 5.69
CA VAL A 66 0.05 5.78 5.56
C VAL A 66 0.49 5.21 4.22
N GLY A 67 1.01 6.10 3.36
CA GLY A 67 1.29 5.80 1.96
C GLY A 67 0.03 5.90 1.10
N CYS A 68 -0.65 7.04 1.19
CA CYS A 68 -2.02 7.21 0.66
C CYS A 68 -2.12 7.24 -0.88
N GLY A 69 -0.98 7.27 -1.62
CA GLY A 69 -1.00 7.32 -3.07
C GLY A 69 -1.80 8.53 -3.58
N TRP A 70 -2.67 8.32 -4.57
CA TRP A 70 -3.58 9.37 -5.09
C TRP A 70 -4.84 9.59 -4.25
N GLY A 71 -4.84 9.14 -2.99
CA GLY A 71 -5.94 9.36 -2.05
C GLY A 71 -7.20 8.53 -2.34
N GLY A 72 -7.10 7.46 -3.12
CA GLY A 72 -8.27 6.66 -3.48
C GLY A 72 -9.02 6.10 -2.26
N LEU A 73 -8.29 5.57 -1.29
CA LEU A 73 -8.88 5.08 -0.04
C LEU A 73 -9.42 6.22 0.84
N LEU A 74 -8.72 7.36 0.91
CA LEU A 74 -9.20 8.55 1.64
C LEU A 74 -10.56 9.02 1.10
N ARG A 75 -10.68 9.12 -0.23
CA ARG A 75 -11.91 9.51 -0.93
C ARG A 75 -13.02 8.49 -0.73
N PHE A 76 -12.68 7.20 -0.79
CA PHE A 76 -13.63 6.13 -0.50
C PHE A 76 -14.18 6.23 0.93
N ILE A 77 -13.32 6.50 1.92
CA ILE A 77 -13.72 6.69 3.33
C ILE A 77 -14.67 7.88 3.45
N ALA A 78 -14.30 9.03 2.89
CA ALA A 78 -15.15 10.23 2.92
C ALA A 78 -16.52 10.02 2.25
N ASP A 79 -16.56 9.25 1.15
CA ASP A 79 -17.79 8.91 0.43
C ASP A 79 -18.72 7.97 1.21
N LYS A 80 -18.17 7.05 1.99
CA LYS A 80 -18.93 5.94 2.58
C LYS A 80 -19.22 6.10 4.06
N TYR A 81 -18.40 6.85 4.79
CA TYR A 81 -18.52 7.01 6.23
C TYR A 81 -18.78 8.47 6.56
N ALA A 82 -20.04 8.82 6.78
CA ALA A 82 -20.47 10.20 6.98
C ALA A 82 -19.73 10.89 8.15
N GLY A 83 -19.21 12.09 7.91
CA GLY A 83 -18.55 12.91 8.94
C GLY A 83 -17.11 12.48 9.28
N THR A 84 -16.55 11.43 8.64
CA THR A 84 -15.15 11.06 8.82
C THR A 84 -14.22 12.13 8.30
N LYS A 85 -13.03 12.23 8.92
CA LYS A 85 -11.90 13.03 8.44
C LYS A 85 -10.79 12.08 8.04
N ALA A 86 -10.49 11.99 6.75
CA ALA A 86 -9.47 11.12 6.20
C ALA A 86 -8.23 11.95 5.83
N HIS A 87 -7.11 11.66 6.48
CA HIS A 87 -5.83 12.32 6.28
C HIS A 87 -4.78 11.31 5.85
N GLY A 88 -3.97 11.65 4.86
CA GLY A 88 -2.92 10.77 4.35
C GLY A 88 -1.54 11.37 4.45
N VAL A 89 -0.52 10.50 4.44
CA VAL A 89 0.87 10.89 4.22
C VAL A 89 1.44 10.15 3.02
N THR A 90 2.23 10.86 2.20
CA THR A 90 2.92 10.31 1.03
C THR A 90 4.24 11.01 0.81
N LEU A 91 5.23 10.29 0.28
CA LEU A 91 6.53 10.87 -0.10
C LEU A 91 6.52 11.54 -1.49
N SER A 92 5.45 11.38 -2.27
CA SER A 92 5.32 12.02 -3.59
C SER A 92 4.61 13.37 -3.45
N SER A 93 5.30 14.44 -3.83
CA SER A 93 4.74 15.79 -3.88
C SER A 93 3.56 15.87 -4.85
N ASN A 94 3.68 15.23 -6.03
CA ASN A 94 2.62 15.18 -7.03
C ASN A 94 1.34 14.53 -6.50
N GLN A 95 1.45 13.46 -5.70
CA GLN A 95 0.29 12.80 -5.10
C GLN A 95 -0.38 13.68 -4.05
N ALA A 96 0.40 14.30 -3.15
CA ALA A 96 -0.14 15.19 -2.13
C ALA A 96 -0.84 16.41 -2.75
N GLU A 97 -0.21 17.04 -3.74
CA GLU A 97 -0.80 18.15 -4.49
C GLU A 97 -2.08 17.73 -5.21
N TYR A 98 -2.07 16.55 -5.88
CA TYR A 98 -3.26 16.02 -6.53
C TYR A 98 -4.43 15.89 -5.54
N ILE A 99 -4.23 15.27 -4.38
CA ILE A 99 -5.26 15.08 -3.37
C ILE A 99 -5.82 16.43 -2.89
N ASN A 100 -4.94 17.36 -2.52
CA ASN A 100 -5.35 18.64 -1.97
C ASN A 100 -6.03 19.55 -3.00
N ASN A 101 -5.66 19.42 -4.29
CA ASN A 101 -6.30 20.15 -5.40
C ASN A 101 -7.70 19.62 -5.77
N LEU A 102 -8.07 18.42 -5.34
CA LEU A 102 -9.45 17.94 -5.50
C LEU A 102 -10.45 18.74 -4.66
N HIS A 103 -9.98 19.44 -3.61
CA HIS A 103 -10.82 20.20 -2.67
C HIS A 103 -11.99 19.40 -2.10
N GLU A 104 -11.82 18.07 -1.95
CA GLU A 104 -12.84 17.22 -1.34
C GLU A 104 -12.91 17.50 0.16
N ALA A 105 -14.12 17.79 0.64
CA ALA A 105 -14.34 18.04 2.06
C ALA A 105 -13.90 16.82 2.90
N ASN A 106 -13.19 17.08 4.00
CA ASN A 106 -12.69 16.06 4.92
C ASN A 106 -11.61 15.11 4.37
N VAL A 107 -11.00 15.41 3.21
CA VAL A 107 -9.85 14.69 2.65
C VAL A 107 -8.66 15.64 2.56
N SER A 108 -7.50 15.20 3.03
CA SER A 108 -6.25 15.96 2.94
C SER A 108 -5.04 15.03 2.94
N ALA A 109 -3.90 15.52 2.47
CA ALA A 109 -2.65 14.79 2.51
C ALA A 109 -1.47 15.71 2.77
N ASP A 110 -0.46 15.21 3.52
CA ASP A 110 0.83 15.84 3.70
C ASP A 110 1.91 15.12 2.89
N ASN A 111 2.79 15.91 2.30
CA ASN A 111 4.01 15.39 1.66
C ASN A 111 5.11 15.21 2.70
N CYS A 112 5.08 14.11 3.41
CA CYS A 112 6.10 13.73 4.38
C CYS A 112 6.13 12.22 4.61
N SER A 113 7.20 11.73 5.23
CA SER A 113 7.24 10.36 5.75
C SER A 113 6.39 10.24 7.02
N TRP A 114 6.00 9.01 7.37
CA TRP A 114 5.36 8.77 8.66
C TRP A 114 6.30 9.09 9.84
N GLU A 115 7.62 8.96 9.67
CA GLU A 115 8.64 9.30 10.69
C GLU A 115 8.69 10.80 10.98
N ASP A 116 8.53 11.62 9.93
CA ASP A 116 8.60 13.08 10.01
C ASP A 116 7.23 13.72 10.30
N TYR A 117 6.17 12.91 10.29
CA TYR A 117 4.82 13.41 10.54
C TYR A 117 4.68 13.93 11.96
N ALA A 118 4.30 15.20 12.09
CA ALA A 118 4.09 15.83 13.39
C ALA A 118 2.98 15.13 14.18
N GLN A 119 3.19 14.98 15.49
CA GLN A 119 2.19 14.36 16.36
C GLN A 119 0.88 15.16 16.31
N PRO A 120 -0.27 14.53 15.99
CA PRO A 120 -1.53 15.23 15.88
C PRO A 120 -2.02 15.68 17.27
N GLU A 121 -2.66 16.86 17.33
CA GLU A 121 -3.34 17.31 18.57
C GLU A 121 -4.43 16.33 19.00
N GLN A 122 -5.15 15.78 18.03
CA GLN A 122 -6.18 14.77 18.24
C GLN A 122 -5.77 13.47 17.56
N LYS A 123 -5.78 12.39 18.34
CA LYS A 123 -5.42 11.05 17.88
C LYS A 123 -6.38 10.54 16.80
N TYR A 124 -5.89 9.63 15.96
CA TYR A 124 -6.67 8.93 14.96
C TYR A 124 -7.44 7.75 15.57
N ASP A 125 -8.68 7.56 15.12
CA ASP A 125 -9.55 6.47 15.56
C ASP A 125 -9.29 5.18 14.78
N ALA A 126 -8.73 5.30 13.57
CA ALA A 126 -8.32 4.18 12.75
C ALA A 126 -7.08 4.54 11.92
N ILE A 127 -6.28 3.52 11.56
CA ILE A 127 -5.14 3.64 10.65
C ILE A 127 -5.33 2.64 9.52
N VAL A 128 -5.02 3.05 8.29
CA VAL A 128 -4.91 2.16 7.14
C VAL A 128 -3.53 2.33 6.50
N SER A 129 -3.00 1.26 5.90
CA SER A 129 -1.76 1.32 5.13
C SER A 129 -1.78 0.25 4.06
N VAL A 130 -1.63 0.65 2.80
CA VAL A 130 -1.87 -0.21 1.65
C VAL A 130 -0.64 -0.28 0.76
N CYS A 131 0.14 -1.36 0.89
CA CYS A 131 1.40 -1.58 0.14
C CYS A 131 2.41 -0.43 0.33
N ALA A 132 2.52 0.11 1.55
CA ALA A 132 3.52 1.10 1.92
C ALA A 132 4.69 0.48 2.72
N LEU A 133 4.43 -0.61 3.47
CA LEU A 133 5.47 -1.27 4.27
C LEU A 133 6.69 -1.69 3.43
N GLU A 134 6.47 -2.04 2.16
CA GLU A 134 7.50 -2.43 1.21
C GLU A 134 8.56 -1.34 1.00
N HIS A 135 8.21 -0.08 1.28
CA HIS A 135 9.05 1.10 1.11
C HIS A 135 9.70 1.58 2.41
N PHE A 136 9.35 1.00 3.58
CA PHE A 136 9.88 1.44 4.88
C PHE A 136 11.30 0.94 5.14
N ALA A 137 11.70 -0.20 4.59
CA ALA A 137 13.05 -0.73 4.67
C ALA A 137 13.67 -0.81 3.28
N THR A 138 14.98 -0.55 3.19
CA THR A 138 15.74 -0.73 1.96
C THR A 138 16.25 -2.17 1.83
N TYR A 139 16.77 -2.50 0.66
CA TYR A 139 17.45 -3.78 0.46
C TYR A 139 18.65 -3.97 1.39
N GLU A 140 19.41 -2.89 1.64
CA GLU A 140 20.54 -2.87 2.57
C GLU A 140 20.07 -3.09 4.02
N ASP A 141 18.90 -2.54 4.40
CA ASP A 141 18.29 -2.79 5.71
C ASP A 141 17.90 -4.25 5.87
N ASN A 142 17.36 -4.86 4.81
CA ASN A 142 17.01 -6.27 4.79
C ASN A 142 18.26 -7.15 4.94
N LEU A 143 19.33 -6.91 4.17
CA LEU A 143 20.60 -7.62 4.30
C LEU A 143 21.23 -7.48 5.69
N ALA A 144 21.04 -6.32 6.32
CA ALA A 144 21.53 -6.05 7.67
C ALA A 144 20.60 -6.55 8.79
N ASN A 145 19.51 -7.24 8.45
CA ASN A 145 18.45 -7.70 9.36
C ASN A 145 17.80 -6.58 10.18
N ARG A 146 17.75 -5.35 9.66
CA ARG A 146 17.14 -4.19 10.32
C ARG A 146 15.65 -4.02 10.00
N GLN A 147 15.12 -4.70 8.98
CA GLN A 147 13.73 -4.55 8.52
C GLN A 147 12.71 -4.74 9.65
N ARG A 148 12.91 -5.76 10.49
CA ARG A 148 12.03 -6.02 11.64
C ARG A 148 12.04 -4.87 12.65
N GLU A 149 13.19 -4.27 12.91
CA GLU A 149 13.28 -3.15 13.85
C GLU A 149 12.60 -1.89 13.28
N ILE A 150 12.75 -1.62 11.99
CA ILE A 150 12.05 -0.53 11.31
C ILE A 150 10.53 -0.71 11.43
N TYR A 151 10.01 -1.93 11.21
CA TYR A 151 8.59 -2.19 11.39
C TYR A 151 8.13 -2.05 12.84
N LYS A 152 8.96 -2.42 13.82
CA LYS A 152 8.65 -2.17 15.25
C LYS A 152 8.48 -0.69 15.53
N ILE A 153 9.39 0.15 15.01
CA ILE A 153 9.33 1.61 15.15
C ILE A 153 8.05 2.14 14.48
N PHE A 154 7.68 1.65 13.30
CA PHE A 154 6.44 2.02 12.64
C PHE A 154 5.20 1.69 13.49
N PHE A 155 5.11 0.48 14.05
CA PHE A 155 3.97 0.11 14.89
C PHE A 155 3.97 0.85 16.24
N ASP A 156 5.13 1.23 16.79
CA ASP A 156 5.21 2.14 17.94
C ASP A 156 4.70 3.54 17.60
N TRP A 157 5.05 4.04 16.41
CA TRP A 157 4.50 5.29 15.90
C TRP A 157 2.97 5.20 15.73
N CYS A 158 2.43 4.12 15.16
CA CYS A 158 0.98 3.91 15.06
C CYS A 158 0.29 4.01 16.45
N LEU A 159 0.88 3.40 17.49
CA LEU A 159 0.38 3.52 18.87
C LEU A 159 0.42 4.95 19.38
N SER A 160 1.43 5.72 18.97
CA SER A 160 1.64 7.09 19.43
C SER A 160 0.65 8.09 18.82
N VAL A 161 0.19 7.87 17.58
CA VAL A 161 -0.71 8.78 16.84
C VAL A 161 -2.19 8.38 16.91
N SER A 162 -2.51 7.23 17.48
CA SER A 162 -3.87 6.67 17.50
C SER A 162 -4.48 6.59 18.91
N THR A 163 -5.80 6.51 18.96
CA THR A 163 -6.56 6.27 20.19
C THR A 163 -6.32 4.84 20.71
N PRO A 164 -6.60 4.57 22.01
CA PRO A 164 -6.42 3.23 22.58
C PRO A 164 -7.26 2.13 21.90
N ASP A 165 -8.40 2.49 21.32
CA ASP A 165 -9.34 1.55 20.69
C ASP A 165 -9.12 1.46 19.17
N ALA A 166 -8.19 2.22 18.60
CA ALA A 166 -7.88 2.24 17.18
C ALA A 166 -7.47 0.86 16.67
N GLN A 167 -7.92 0.54 15.45
CA GLN A 167 -7.50 -0.64 14.71
C GLN A 167 -6.75 -0.24 13.45
N ILE A 168 -5.93 -1.18 12.94
CA ILE A 168 -5.18 -1.00 11.70
C ILE A 168 -5.70 -1.96 10.64
N GLY A 169 -6.07 -1.41 9.48
CA GLY A 169 -6.28 -2.17 8.24
C GLY A 169 -5.01 -2.14 7.40
N LEU A 170 -4.30 -3.25 7.32
CA LEU A 170 -3.02 -3.36 6.66
C LEU A 170 -3.11 -4.22 5.40
N GLN A 171 -2.49 -3.78 4.30
CA GLN A 171 -2.19 -4.60 3.13
C GLN A 171 -0.71 -4.49 2.79
N SER A 172 -0.04 -5.62 2.54
CA SER A 172 1.37 -5.63 2.13
C SER A 172 1.67 -6.80 1.21
N ILE A 173 2.58 -6.60 0.26
CA ILE A 173 3.20 -7.66 -0.53
C ILE A 173 4.28 -8.31 0.34
N VAL A 174 4.31 -9.64 0.35
CA VAL A 174 5.29 -10.42 1.10
C VAL A 174 5.97 -11.46 0.22
N ILE A 175 7.22 -11.78 0.56
CA ILE A 175 7.93 -12.91 -0.02
C ILE A 175 7.42 -14.19 0.64
N THR A 176 7.02 -15.16 -0.16
CA THR A 176 6.55 -16.47 0.32
C THR A 176 7.51 -17.59 -0.06
N ARG A 177 8.28 -17.40 -1.13
CA ARG A 177 9.23 -18.40 -1.63
C ARG A 177 10.44 -17.72 -2.27
N ALA A 178 11.63 -18.27 -2.04
CA ALA A 178 12.82 -17.83 -2.74
C ALA A 178 12.83 -18.31 -4.22
N PRO A 179 13.46 -17.57 -5.14
CA PRO A 179 13.70 -18.03 -6.50
C PRO A 179 14.48 -19.36 -6.52
N ASN A 180 14.08 -20.29 -7.38
CA ASN A 180 14.67 -21.64 -7.46
C ASN A 180 15.79 -21.78 -8.50
N ASN A 181 15.93 -20.78 -9.38
CA ASN A 181 16.92 -20.82 -10.46
C ASN A 181 17.40 -19.41 -10.84
N LEU A 182 18.46 -19.35 -11.66
CA LEU A 182 19.09 -18.07 -12.04
C LEU A 182 18.17 -17.17 -12.89
N ALA A 183 17.24 -17.72 -13.66
CA ALA A 183 16.33 -16.91 -14.47
C ALA A 183 15.32 -16.18 -13.57
N GLU A 184 14.75 -16.89 -12.60
CA GLU A 184 13.84 -16.34 -11.58
C GLU A 184 14.54 -15.29 -10.70
N LEU A 185 15.79 -15.58 -10.29
CA LEU A 185 16.59 -14.63 -9.52
C LEU A 185 16.84 -13.33 -10.31
N ARG A 186 17.16 -13.43 -11.60
CA ARG A 186 17.33 -12.26 -12.48
C ARG A 186 16.04 -11.47 -12.65
N GLY A 187 14.90 -12.15 -12.79
CA GLY A 187 13.57 -11.51 -12.86
C GLY A 187 13.24 -10.77 -11.58
N ALA A 188 13.40 -11.39 -10.42
CA ALA A 188 13.18 -10.76 -9.13
C ALA A 188 14.09 -9.53 -8.92
N LYS A 189 15.36 -9.66 -9.29
CA LYS A 189 16.33 -8.55 -9.25
C LYS A 189 15.94 -7.39 -10.18
N TYR A 190 15.46 -7.69 -11.39
CA TYR A 190 14.97 -6.67 -12.32
C TYR A 190 13.81 -5.88 -11.72
N LEU A 191 12.82 -6.55 -11.14
CA LEU A 191 11.67 -5.89 -10.52
C LEU A 191 12.10 -5.00 -9.36
N GLN A 192 13.02 -5.49 -8.52
CA GLN A 192 13.53 -4.73 -7.40
C GLN A 192 14.34 -3.50 -7.82
N GLU A 193 15.24 -3.63 -8.81
CA GLU A 193 16.15 -2.55 -9.20
C GLU A 193 15.53 -1.54 -10.17
N LYS A 194 14.59 -1.99 -11.01
CA LYS A 194 14.06 -1.19 -12.14
C LYS A 194 12.62 -0.76 -11.97
N VAL A 195 11.86 -1.43 -11.11
CA VAL A 195 10.45 -1.12 -10.89
C VAL A 195 10.23 -0.50 -9.52
N PHE A 196 10.83 -1.08 -8.48
CA PHE A 196 10.68 -0.61 -7.10
C PHE A 196 12.04 -0.34 -6.45
N PRO A 197 12.83 0.63 -6.99
CA PRO A 197 14.13 0.96 -6.42
C PRO A 197 13.97 1.41 -4.95
N GLY A 198 14.95 1.06 -4.12
CA GLY A 198 14.92 1.41 -2.70
C GLY A 198 13.95 0.62 -1.82
N SER A 199 13.11 -0.26 -2.40
CA SER A 199 12.13 -1.06 -1.66
C SER A 199 12.66 -2.44 -1.29
N ALA A 200 12.15 -3.01 -0.21
CA ALA A 200 12.41 -4.39 0.18
C ALA A 200 11.14 -5.09 0.65
N LEU A 201 10.76 -6.15 -0.07
CA LEU A 201 9.64 -6.99 0.38
C LEU A 201 10.01 -7.71 1.67
N SER A 202 9.06 -7.81 2.59
CA SER A 202 9.20 -8.53 3.85
C SER A 202 8.69 -9.96 3.75
N CYS A 203 9.04 -10.78 4.77
CA CYS A 203 8.30 -11.99 5.08
C CYS A 203 7.17 -11.65 6.07
N ILE A 204 6.09 -12.43 6.06
CA ILE A 204 5.00 -12.26 7.03
C ILE A 204 5.49 -12.38 8.48
N SER A 205 6.53 -13.21 8.71
CA SER A 205 7.16 -13.38 10.01
C SER A 205 7.78 -12.10 10.57
N ASP A 206 8.27 -11.20 9.72
CA ASP A 206 8.87 -9.94 10.15
C ASP A 206 7.79 -8.96 10.63
N ILE A 207 6.66 -8.89 9.91
CA ILE A 207 5.50 -8.13 10.32
C ILE A 207 4.96 -8.68 11.64
N GLN A 208 4.77 -10.00 11.73
CA GLN A 208 4.28 -10.65 12.93
C GLN A 208 5.19 -10.40 14.14
N ALA A 209 6.51 -10.50 13.97
CA ALA A 209 7.45 -10.24 15.05
C ALA A 209 7.50 -8.76 15.48
N ALA A 210 7.22 -7.83 14.56
CA ALA A 210 7.20 -6.40 14.85
C ALA A 210 5.99 -5.95 15.68
N ILE A 211 4.88 -6.67 15.61
CA ILE A 211 3.64 -6.34 16.32
C ILE A 211 3.48 -7.05 17.67
N VAL A 212 4.41 -7.94 18.04
CA VAL A 212 4.38 -8.63 19.35
C VAL A 212 4.28 -7.60 20.48
N ASP A 213 3.43 -7.87 21.46
CA ASP A 213 3.10 -7.01 22.61
C ASP A 213 2.44 -5.66 22.27
N LYS A 214 2.21 -5.36 20.99
CA LYS A 214 1.60 -4.11 20.52
C LYS A 214 0.19 -4.32 19.95
N TYR A 215 0.04 -5.32 19.10
CA TYR A 215 -1.21 -5.60 18.39
C TYR A 215 -1.55 -7.09 18.39
N GLU A 216 -2.83 -7.39 18.48
CA GLU A 216 -3.45 -8.69 18.21
C GLU A 216 -3.89 -8.75 16.76
N ILE A 217 -3.65 -9.87 16.09
CA ILE A 217 -4.15 -10.12 14.73
C ILE A 217 -5.57 -10.65 14.85
N LEU A 218 -6.56 -9.90 14.39
CA LEU A 218 -7.95 -10.32 14.40
C LEU A 218 -8.33 -11.14 13.15
N ALA A 219 -7.75 -10.80 12.01
CA ALA A 219 -7.97 -11.49 10.75
C ALA A 219 -6.75 -11.36 9.83
N VAL A 220 -6.53 -12.37 9.01
CA VAL A 220 -5.54 -12.33 7.92
C VAL A 220 -6.14 -13.00 6.69
N ASN A 221 -6.06 -12.33 5.54
CA ASN A 221 -6.41 -12.91 4.25
C ASN A 221 -5.25 -12.83 3.27
N ARG A 222 -5.13 -13.86 2.44
CA ARG A 222 -4.21 -13.92 1.31
C ARG A 222 -4.98 -13.62 0.03
N ILE A 223 -4.49 -12.68 -0.77
CA ILE A 223 -5.13 -12.25 -2.02
C ILE A 223 -4.14 -12.13 -3.19
N GLY A 224 -2.97 -12.78 -3.12
CA GLY A 224 -1.94 -12.65 -4.15
C GLY A 224 -2.39 -13.10 -5.54
N LEU A 225 -3.26 -14.13 -5.65
CA LEU A 225 -3.82 -14.54 -6.94
C LEU A 225 -4.80 -13.51 -7.53
N ASP A 226 -5.42 -12.69 -6.71
CA ASP A 226 -6.22 -11.55 -7.17
C ASP A 226 -5.37 -10.48 -7.85
N TYR A 227 -4.09 -10.39 -7.50
CA TYR A 227 -3.19 -9.45 -8.17
C TYR A 227 -2.94 -9.84 -9.63
N VAL A 228 -2.91 -11.15 -9.95
CA VAL A 228 -2.80 -11.64 -11.33
C VAL A 228 -3.92 -11.03 -12.20
N ARG A 229 -5.16 -11.05 -11.69
CA ARG A 229 -6.31 -10.45 -12.38
C ARG A 229 -6.21 -8.93 -12.47
N THR A 230 -5.77 -8.28 -11.39
CA THR A 230 -5.58 -6.83 -11.34
C THR A 230 -4.54 -6.39 -12.37
N LEU A 231 -3.37 -7.04 -12.41
CA LEU A 231 -2.29 -6.77 -13.38
C LEU A 231 -2.74 -7.05 -14.82
N ALA A 232 -3.53 -8.10 -15.05
CA ALA A 232 -4.09 -8.39 -16.37
C ALA A 232 -5.02 -7.28 -16.86
N GLU A 233 -5.89 -6.73 -16.00
CA GLU A 233 -6.76 -5.61 -16.36
C GLU A 233 -5.97 -4.32 -16.58
N TRP A 234 -4.95 -4.03 -15.77
CA TRP A 234 -4.06 -2.88 -16.01
C TRP A 234 -3.34 -3.02 -17.35
N LYS A 235 -2.75 -4.20 -17.63
CA LYS A 235 -2.08 -4.47 -18.90
C LYS A 235 -3.02 -4.29 -20.09
N LYS A 236 -4.23 -4.84 -20.02
CA LYS A 236 -5.25 -4.74 -21.06
C LYS A 236 -5.61 -3.28 -21.34
N ARG A 237 -5.82 -2.45 -20.31
CA ARG A 237 -6.12 -1.02 -20.45
C ARG A 237 -4.94 -0.24 -21.01
N LEU A 238 -3.71 -0.52 -20.54
CA LEU A 238 -2.50 0.12 -21.07
C LEU A 238 -2.28 -0.21 -22.53
N VAL A 239 -2.48 -1.47 -22.94
CA VAL A 239 -2.40 -1.89 -24.35
C VAL A 239 -3.48 -1.21 -25.20
N HIS A 240 -4.70 -1.09 -24.69
CA HIS A 240 -5.78 -0.35 -25.36
C HIS A 240 -5.39 1.11 -25.62
N ASN A 241 -4.71 1.74 -24.69
CA ASN A 241 -4.26 3.13 -24.75
C ASN A 241 -2.85 3.31 -25.35
N LYS A 242 -2.26 2.25 -25.96
CA LYS A 242 -0.87 2.25 -26.46
C LYS A 242 -0.54 3.47 -27.32
N ALA A 243 -1.42 3.86 -28.26
CA ALA A 243 -1.17 4.98 -29.14
C ALA A 243 -0.99 6.31 -28.38
N ILE A 244 -1.81 6.52 -27.33
CA ILE A 244 -1.73 7.70 -26.47
C ILE A 244 -0.44 7.64 -25.65
N VAL A 245 -0.14 6.49 -25.03
CA VAL A 245 1.05 6.30 -24.21
C VAL A 245 2.32 6.55 -25.01
N VAL A 246 2.44 5.91 -26.18
CA VAL A 246 3.65 6.06 -27.02
C VAL A 246 3.82 7.49 -27.53
N SER A 247 2.71 8.16 -27.91
CA SER A 247 2.76 9.55 -28.38
C SER A 247 3.15 10.56 -27.30
N ARG A 248 2.66 10.37 -26.05
CA ARG A 248 2.91 11.33 -24.97
C ARG A 248 4.16 11.02 -24.17
N TYR A 249 4.46 9.73 -23.92
CA TYR A 249 5.46 9.29 -22.97
C TYR A 249 6.58 8.43 -23.60
N GLY A 250 6.43 8.03 -24.84
CA GLY A 250 7.41 7.24 -25.58
C GLY A 250 7.25 5.72 -25.46
N GLN A 251 7.82 5.01 -26.45
CA GLN A 251 7.75 3.55 -26.53
C GLN A 251 8.45 2.87 -25.31
N ALA A 252 9.55 3.46 -24.84
CA ALA A 252 10.33 2.89 -23.73
C ALA A 252 9.52 2.76 -22.45
N LEU A 253 8.71 3.77 -22.08
CA LEU A 253 7.84 3.72 -20.92
C LEU A 253 6.75 2.66 -21.08
N PHE A 254 6.13 2.58 -22.26
CA PHE A 254 5.15 1.54 -22.54
C PHE A 254 5.75 0.14 -22.34
N ASP A 255 6.91 -0.14 -22.94
CA ASP A 255 7.58 -1.46 -22.86
C ASP A 255 8.01 -1.78 -21.41
N HIS A 256 8.44 -0.77 -20.65
CA HIS A 256 8.78 -0.89 -19.23
C HIS A 256 7.58 -1.40 -18.42
N TYR A 257 6.40 -0.77 -18.56
CA TYR A 257 5.21 -1.17 -17.81
C TYR A 257 4.66 -2.53 -18.25
N ILE A 258 4.73 -2.87 -19.55
CA ILE A 258 4.39 -4.23 -20.01
C ILE A 258 5.29 -5.27 -19.36
N THR A 259 6.61 -5.02 -19.35
CA THR A 259 7.59 -5.93 -18.72
C THR A 259 7.35 -6.05 -17.21
N TYR A 260 7.03 -4.94 -16.54
CA TYR A 260 6.67 -4.94 -15.13
C TYR A 260 5.42 -5.79 -14.86
N PHE A 261 4.32 -5.57 -15.59
CA PHE A 261 3.09 -6.33 -15.37
C PHE A 261 3.28 -7.82 -15.60
N ASP A 262 4.03 -8.22 -16.64
CA ASP A 262 4.32 -9.63 -16.92
C ASP A 262 5.22 -10.26 -15.84
N GLY A 263 6.24 -9.54 -15.39
CA GLY A 263 7.15 -10.01 -14.34
C GLY A 263 6.45 -10.15 -12.98
N ALA A 264 5.62 -9.17 -12.59
CA ALA A 264 4.86 -9.24 -11.36
C ALA A 264 3.81 -10.35 -11.40
N THR A 265 3.07 -10.49 -12.52
CA THR A 265 2.13 -11.59 -12.74
C THR A 265 2.84 -12.94 -12.53
N HIS A 266 4.00 -13.15 -13.14
CA HIS A 266 4.79 -14.37 -12.97
C HIS A 266 5.15 -14.64 -11.50
N CYS A 267 5.52 -13.60 -10.73
CA CYS A 267 5.85 -13.76 -9.32
C CYS A 267 4.66 -14.21 -8.48
N PHE A 268 3.47 -13.65 -8.72
CA PHE A 268 2.25 -14.03 -7.97
C PHE A 268 1.72 -15.41 -8.41
N GLU A 269 1.67 -15.72 -9.70
CA GLU A 269 1.22 -17.02 -10.22
C GLU A 269 2.07 -18.18 -9.71
N ASN A 270 3.38 -17.97 -9.58
CA ASN A 270 4.32 -19.01 -9.12
C ASN A 270 4.53 -18.98 -7.60
N GLY A 271 3.83 -18.13 -6.87
CA GLY A 271 3.87 -18.06 -5.42
C GLY A 271 5.23 -17.64 -4.86
N TYR A 272 5.98 -16.77 -5.56
CA TYR A 272 7.14 -16.09 -4.99
C TYR A 272 6.71 -14.96 -4.08
N TRP A 273 5.68 -14.25 -4.52
CA TRP A 273 5.03 -13.17 -3.81
C TRP A 273 3.58 -13.50 -3.49
N ASP A 274 3.11 -12.93 -2.40
CA ASP A 274 1.70 -12.94 -2.03
C ASP A 274 1.30 -11.57 -1.51
N VAL A 275 0.02 -11.30 -1.44
CA VAL A 275 -0.52 -10.10 -0.79
C VAL A 275 -1.30 -10.53 0.44
N TYR A 276 -0.91 -9.97 1.57
CA TYR A 276 -1.60 -10.19 2.83
C TYR A 276 -2.38 -8.95 3.23
N GLN A 277 -3.62 -9.17 3.64
CA GLN A 277 -4.43 -8.16 4.33
C GLN A 277 -4.61 -8.61 5.77
N ALA A 278 -4.40 -7.70 6.73
CA ALA A 278 -4.53 -7.99 8.14
C ALA A 278 -5.35 -6.93 8.86
N SER A 279 -6.19 -7.38 9.81
CA SER A 279 -6.84 -6.54 10.80
C SER A 279 -6.05 -6.65 12.10
N LEU A 280 -5.54 -5.52 12.59
CA LEU A 280 -4.74 -5.46 13.80
C LEU A 280 -5.46 -4.59 14.84
N LYS A 281 -5.61 -5.12 16.04
CA LYS A 281 -6.18 -4.42 17.18
C LYS A 281 -5.11 -4.22 18.24
N ARG A 282 -5.08 -3.06 18.88
CA ARG A 282 -4.15 -2.79 19.98
C ARG A 282 -4.29 -3.88 21.07
N ALA A 283 -3.17 -4.50 21.44
CA ALA A 283 -3.13 -5.52 22.49
C ALA A 283 -3.54 -4.91 23.83
N LYS A 284 -4.36 -5.63 24.58
CA LYS A 284 -4.65 -5.26 25.97
C LYS A 284 -3.36 -5.35 26.75
N SER A 285 -3.01 -4.30 27.50
CA SER A 285 -1.86 -4.38 28.42
C SER A 285 -2.05 -5.59 29.33
N VAL A 286 -1.11 -6.51 29.28
CA VAL A 286 -1.07 -7.63 30.23
C VAL A 286 -0.97 -7.00 31.62
N ARG A 287 -1.98 -7.18 32.49
CA ARG A 287 -1.82 -6.88 33.90
C ARG A 287 -0.70 -7.78 34.39
N VAL A 288 0.44 -7.21 34.73
CA VAL A 288 1.43 -7.91 35.52
C VAL A 288 0.69 -8.30 36.80
N LEU A 289 0.46 -9.60 36.97
CA LEU A 289 -0.01 -10.10 38.26
C LEU A 289 1.08 -9.72 39.26
N SER A 290 0.83 -8.71 40.09
CA SER A 290 1.67 -8.45 41.24
C SER A 290 1.50 -9.65 42.16
N ASP A 291 2.58 -10.35 42.38
CA ASP A 291 2.70 -11.38 43.41
C ASP A 291 2.28 -10.85 44.80
#